data_f19119346ae14ba9da19bfa26b3a29ad
#
_entry.id   f19119346ae14ba9da19bfa26b3a29ad
#
_cell.length_a   1.000
_cell.length_b   1.000
_cell.length_c   1.000
_cell.angle_alpha   90.00
_cell.angle_beta   90.00
_cell.angle_gamma   90.00
#
_symmetry.space_group_name_H-M   'P 1'
#
loop_
_entity.id
_entity.type
_entity.pdbx_description
1 polymer ?
#
loop_
_entity_poly.entity_id
_entity_poly.type
_entity_poly.pdbx_seq_one_letter_code
_entity_poly.pdbx_strand_id
1 'polypeptide(L)'
;MVAVLGKEEDVLEKGKLYTKLVAACCRQKYATGIYTSGVVFEPRFYEGFADMMREDELPIFNWIWFGLWRDENGMNGYTYGMDVFGKDEMEVLGTDAEPGDLRDFLASLASYVLENDMELHAGETIGFAEDDKHAITRSPGVGLPEDQMTLKISWESLAGGPDDDREDGPDGEAPQDEESSVPEVYTEEELAAVEGHIQQYFGKFG
;
A
#
# COMPACT_ATOMS: atom_id res chain seq x y z
N MET A 1 -15.87 10.70 -16.20
CA MET A 1 -14.96 11.31 -15.20
C MET A 1 -15.73 11.53 -13.91
N VAL A 2 -15.19 11.14 -12.77
CA VAL A 2 -15.73 11.40 -11.42
C VAL A 2 -14.81 12.41 -10.75
N ALA A 3 -15.37 13.42 -10.10
CA ALA A 3 -14.63 14.37 -9.30
C ALA A 3 -15.45 14.79 -8.08
N VAL A 4 -14.79 14.98 -6.95
CA VAL A 4 -15.38 15.52 -5.72
C VAL A 4 -14.69 16.85 -5.42
N LEU A 5 -15.47 17.92 -5.37
CA LEU A 5 -14.98 19.27 -5.10
C LEU A 5 -15.50 19.74 -3.75
N GLY A 6 -14.67 20.41 -2.99
CA GLY A 6 -15.06 20.92 -1.66
C GLY A 6 -13.90 21.65 -0.98
N LYS A 7 -14.13 22.11 0.27
CA LYS A 7 -13.08 22.72 1.09
C LYS A 7 -12.10 21.65 1.60
N GLU A 8 -10.88 22.05 1.94
CA GLU A 8 -9.81 21.15 2.38
C GLU A 8 -10.08 20.42 3.71
N GLU A 9 -10.96 20.97 4.53
CA GLU A 9 -11.19 20.57 5.94
C GLU A 9 -11.64 19.11 6.16
N ASP A 10 -11.96 18.35 5.07
CA ASP A 10 -12.42 16.95 5.18
C ASP A 10 -11.86 16.09 4.04
N VAL A 11 -10.54 16.00 3.91
CA VAL A 11 -9.92 15.24 2.81
C VAL A 11 -10.28 13.76 2.88
N LEU A 12 -10.29 13.18 4.08
CA LEU A 12 -10.63 11.77 4.30
C LEU A 12 -12.08 11.45 3.89
N GLU A 13 -13.05 12.29 4.32
CA GLU A 13 -14.45 12.09 3.96
C GLU A 13 -14.70 12.33 2.45
N LYS A 14 -13.96 13.22 1.82
CA LYS A 14 -13.96 13.37 0.36
C LYS A 14 -13.40 12.14 -0.34
N GLY A 15 -12.32 11.56 0.19
CA GLY A 15 -11.75 10.31 -0.30
C GLY A 15 -12.76 9.17 -0.23
N LYS A 16 -13.44 9.00 0.91
CA LYS A 16 -14.52 8.01 1.09
C LYS A 16 -15.68 8.25 0.12
N LEU A 17 -16.13 9.50 -0.04
CA LEU A 17 -17.20 9.83 -0.98
C LEU A 17 -16.78 9.57 -2.43
N TYR A 18 -15.56 9.96 -2.82
CA TYR A 18 -15.01 9.70 -4.14
C TYR A 18 -14.99 8.19 -4.43
N THR A 19 -14.47 7.40 -3.50
CA THR A 19 -14.41 5.94 -3.64
C THR A 19 -15.79 5.32 -3.81
N LYS A 20 -16.79 5.74 -3.01
CA LYS A 20 -18.18 5.28 -3.15
C LYS A 20 -18.76 5.61 -4.53
N LEU A 21 -18.50 6.81 -5.05
CA LEU A 21 -18.98 7.24 -6.38
C LEU A 21 -18.30 6.45 -7.50
N VAL A 22 -16.99 6.23 -7.42
CA VAL A 22 -16.26 5.43 -8.41
C VAL A 22 -16.72 3.98 -8.38
N ALA A 23 -16.84 3.36 -7.20
CA ALA A 23 -17.35 2.01 -7.05
C ALA A 23 -18.78 1.85 -7.62
N ALA A 24 -19.65 2.85 -7.42
CA ALA A 24 -20.96 2.85 -8.07
C ALA A 24 -20.88 2.92 -9.60
N CYS A 25 -19.88 3.63 -10.15
CA CYS A 25 -19.63 3.66 -11.59
C CYS A 25 -19.08 2.34 -12.14
N CYS A 26 -18.32 1.58 -11.34
CA CYS A 26 -17.81 0.25 -11.72
C CYS A 26 -18.91 -0.74 -12.05
N ARG A 27 -20.07 -0.60 -11.41
CA ARG A 27 -21.26 -1.45 -11.66
C ARG A 27 -21.95 -1.22 -12.99
N GLN A 28 -21.48 -0.25 -13.78
CA GLN A 28 -22.04 -0.02 -15.09
C GLN A 28 -21.57 -1.09 -16.09
N LYS A 29 -22.47 -1.51 -17.00
CA LYS A 29 -22.27 -2.62 -17.93
C LYS A 29 -20.96 -2.51 -18.77
N TYR A 30 -20.49 -1.31 -19.02
CA TYR A 30 -19.35 -1.04 -19.88
C TYR A 30 -18.15 -0.43 -19.14
N ALA A 31 -18.13 -0.48 -17.81
CA ALA A 31 -16.96 -0.12 -17.03
C ALA A 31 -15.89 -1.22 -17.19
N THR A 32 -14.79 -0.89 -17.85
CA THR A 32 -13.70 -1.83 -18.15
C THR A 32 -12.46 -1.58 -17.31
N GLY A 33 -12.34 -0.41 -16.69
CA GLY A 33 -11.20 -0.05 -15.83
C GLY A 33 -11.40 1.33 -15.19
N ILE A 34 -10.67 1.58 -14.14
CA ILE A 34 -10.60 2.87 -13.44
C ILE A 34 -9.17 3.36 -13.54
N TYR A 35 -8.98 4.59 -14.03
CA TYR A 35 -7.71 5.28 -13.97
C TYR A 35 -7.79 6.36 -12.91
N THR A 36 -6.98 6.26 -11.86
CA THR A 36 -6.89 7.23 -10.77
C THR A 36 -5.46 7.29 -10.23
N SER A 37 -4.97 8.48 -9.93
CA SER A 37 -3.64 8.69 -9.31
C SER A 37 -2.48 7.95 -10.02
N GLY A 38 -2.53 7.88 -11.37
CA GLY A 38 -1.49 7.18 -12.15
C GLY A 38 -1.62 5.66 -12.20
N VAL A 39 -2.63 5.08 -11.57
CA VAL A 39 -2.85 3.63 -11.47
C VAL A 39 -4.13 3.24 -12.22
N VAL A 40 -4.12 2.06 -12.83
CA VAL A 40 -5.29 1.45 -13.47
C VAL A 40 -5.77 0.30 -12.60
N PHE A 41 -7.04 0.33 -12.22
CA PHE A 41 -7.70 -0.74 -11.48
C PHE A 41 -8.68 -1.50 -12.36
N GLU A 42 -8.75 -2.80 -12.17
CA GLU A 42 -9.89 -3.61 -12.60
C GLU A 42 -11.10 -3.27 -11.70
N PRO A 43 -12.33 -3.14 -12.28
CA PRO A 43 -13.49 -2.70 -11.51
C PRO A 43 -13.80 -3.52 -10.26
N ARG A 44 -13.62 -4.85 -10.32
CA ARG A 44 -13.91 -5.75 -9.19
C ARG A 44 -12.96 -5.55 -8.03
N PHE A 45 -11.66 -5.35 -8.30
CA PHE A 45 -10.69 -5.05 -7.26
C PHE A 45 -10.98 -3.71 -6.59
N TYR A 46 -11.32 -2.69 -7.40
CA TYR A 46 -11.68 -1.39 -6.85
C TYR A 46 -12.91 -1.47 -5.95
N GLU A 47 -13.95 -2.22 -6.37
CA GLU A 47 -15.16 -2.45 -5.57
C GLU A 47 -14.85 -3.24 -4.30
N GLY A 48 -14.01 -4.29 -4.37
CA GLY A 48 -13.61 -5.09 -3.21
C GLY A 48 -12.97 -4.24 -2.11
N PHE A 49 -12.01 -3.41 -2.46
CA PHE A 49 -11.39 -2.48 -1.51
C PHE A 49 -12.36 -1.39 -1.02
N ALA A 50 -13.25 -0.90 -1.89
CA ALA A 50 -14.27 0.07 -1.48
C ALA A 50 -15.28 -0.52 -0.47
N ASP A 51 -15.52 -1.82 -0.51
CA ASP A 51 -16.45 -2.51 0.40
C ASP A 51 -15.90 -2.58 1.85
N MET A 52 -14.57 -2.43 2.07
CA MET A 52 -13.97 -2.33 3.42
C MET A 52 -14.59 -1.20 4.25
N MET A 53 -15.02 -0.11 3.60
CA MET A 53 -15.73 0.99 4.27
C MET A 53 -17.06 0.59 4.92
N ARG A 54 -17.59 -0.60 4.68
CA ARG A 54 -18.78 -1.12 5.37
C ARG A 54 -18.47 -1.65 6.76
N GLU A 55 -17.21 -1.99 6.99
CA GLU A 55 -16.67 -2.45 8.27
C GLU A 55 -15.90 -1.33 9.00
N ASP A 56 -16.14 -0.08 8.57
CA ASP A 56 -15.49 1.14 9.06
C ASP A 56 -13.97 1.18 8.80
N GLU A 57 -13.45 0.34 7.89
CA GLU A 57 -12.05 0.34 7.47
C GLU A 57 -11.83 1.29 6.30
N LEU A 58 -10.62 1.87 6.22
CA LEU A 58 -10.25 2.73 5.09
C LEU A 58 -9.95 1.89 3.84
N PRO A 59 -10.42 2.32 2.65
CA PRO A 59 -10.11 1.65 1.39
C PRO A 59 -8.69 2.01 0.92
N ILE A 60 -7.69 1.69 1.74
CA ILE A 60 -6.32 2.19 1.63
C ILE A 60 -5.70 1.83 0.27
N PHE A 61 -5.98 0.64 -0.26
CA PHE A 61 -5.48 0.19 -1.56
C PHE A 61 -6.13 0.91 -2.76
N ASN A 62 -7.24 1.63 -2.57
CA ASN A 62 -7.81 2.51 -3.59
C ASN A 62 -7.16 3.88 -3.61
N TRP A 63 -6.46 4.26 -2.53
CA TRP A 63 -5.92 5.60 -2.31
C TRP A 63 -4.41 5.66 -2.43
N ILE A 64 -3.73 4.66 -1.86
CA ILE A 64 -2.29 4.62 -1.74
C ILE A 64 -1.74 3.49 -2.61
N TRP A 65 -0.75 3.81 -3.42
CA TRP A 65 0.05 2.84 -4.13
C TRP A 65 1.22 2.41 -3.27
N PHE A 66 1.46 1.09 -3.20
CA PHE A 66 2.58 0.49 -2.50
C PHE A 66 3.56 -0.04 -3.54
N GLY A 67 4.61 0.72 -3.82
CA GLY A 67 5.67 0.30 -4.73
C GLY A 67 6.68 -0.58 -4.00
N LEU A 68 7.06 -1.69 -4.62
CA LEU A 68 8.03 -2.64 -4.07
C LEU A 68 9.10 -2.93 -5.11
N TRP A 69 10.36 -3.01 -4.67
CA TRP A 69 11.48 -3.45 -5.51
C TRP A 69 12.56 -4.12 -4.67
N ARG A 70 13.37 -4.93 -5.30
CA ARG A 70 14.52 -5.60 -4.67
C ARG A 70 15.81 -5.10 -5.28
N ASP A 71 16.81 -4.83 -4.46
CA ASP A 71 18.18 -4.50 -4.87
C ASP A 71 19.20 -5.36 -4.10
N GLU A 72 20.48 -4.98 -4.16
CA GLU A 72 21.58 -5.68 -3.48
C GLU A 72 21.50 -5.62 -1.94
N ASN A 73 20.78 -4.64 -1.38
CA ASN A 73 20.61 -4.44 0.05
C ASN A 73 19.37 -5.15 0.62
N GLY A 74 18.49 -5.67 -0.26
CA GLY A 74 17.30 -6.38 0.17
C GLY A 74 16.01 -5.90 -0.51
N MET A 75 14.91 -6.10 0.19
CA MET A 75 13.59 -5.66 -0.25
C MET A 75 13.36 -4.21 0.17
N ASN A 76 12.72 -3.46 -0.68
CA ASN A 76 12.41 -2.04 -0.47
C ASN A 76 10.93 -1.81 -0.79
N GLY A 77 10.33 -0.83 -0.11
CA GLY A 77 8.95 -0.45 -0.36
C GLY A 77 8.72 1.03 -0.10
N TYR A 78 7.71 1.59 -0.76
CA TYR A 78 7.28 2.97 -0.55
C TYR A 78 5.78 3.12 -0.71
N THR A 79 5.24 4.16 -0.07
CA THR A 79 3.88 4.65 -0.31
C THR A 79 3.89 5.73 -1.40
N TYR A 80 2.79 5.87 -2.13
CA TYR A 80 2.55 6.97 -3.05
C TYR A 80 1.07 7.35 -3.03
N GLY A 81 0.77 8.58 -2.66
CA GLY A 81 -0.59 9.11 -2.53
C GLY A 81 -0.94 9.61 -1.13
N MET A 82 -0.03 9.50 -0.15
CA MET A 82 -0.21 10.05 1.20
C MET A 82 -0.31 11.58 1.17
N ASP A 83 0.37 12.22 0.22
CA ASP A 83 0.37 13.67 0.00
C ASP A 83 -1.01 14.23 -0.30
N VAL A 84 -1.90 13.46 -0.94
CA VAL A 84 -3.31 13.83 -1.18
C VAL A 84 -4.05 14.09 0.15
N PHE A 85 -3.63 13.41 1.21
CA PHE A 85 -4.16 13.52 2.56
C PHE A 85 -3.33 14.46 3.45
N GLY A 86 -2.36 15.18 2.87
CA GLY A 86 -1.49 16.09 3.59
C GLY A 86 -0.44 15.40 4.47
N LYS A 87 -0.12 14.14 4.19
CA LYS A 87 0.87 13.35 4.92
C LYS A 87 2.13 13.13 4.08
N ASP A 88 3.28 12.99 4.75
CA ASP A 88 4.54 12.61 4.09
C ASP A 88 4.48 11.17 3.59
N GLU A 89 5.09 10.89 2.44
CA GLU A 89 5.28 9.54 1.93
C GLU A 89 6.29 8.78 2.80
N MET A 90 6.09 7.46 2.92
CA MET A 90 6.91 6.57 3.73
C MET A 90 7.70 5.61 2.85
N GLU A 91 8.91 5.30 3.25
CA GLU A 91 9.76 4.28 2.62
C GLU A 91 10.36 3.35 3.69
N VAL A 92 10.42 2.07 3.38
CA VAL A 92 11.18 1.04 4.11
C VAL A 92 12.24 0.52 3.16
N LEU A 93 13.50 0.53 3.58
CA LEU A 93 14.63 0.25 2.70
C LEU A 93 15.52 -0.88 3.27
N GLY A 94 16.01 -1.75 2.37
CA GLY A 94 17.05 -2.72 2.66
C GLY A 94 16.63 -3.79 3.68
N THR A 95 15.39 -4.26 3.62
CA THR A 95 14.87 -5.29 4.55
C THR A 95 14.98 -6.69 3.96
N ASP A 96 15.00 -7.72 4.83
CA ASP A 96 14.88 -9.14 4.48
C ASP A 96 13.41 -9.62 4.42
N ALA A 97 12.44 -8.73 4.60
CA ALA A 97 11.01 -9.04 4.55
C ALA A 97 10.58 -9.69 3.22
N GLU A 98 9.57 -10.53 3.30
CA GLU A 98 8.86 -10.98 2.12
C GLU A 98 8.02 -9.81 1.52
N PRO A 99 7.86 -9.76 0.19
CA PRO A 99 7.15 -8.64 -0.46
C PRO A 99 5.74 -8.41 0.07
N GLY A 100 5.02 -9.49 0.41
CA GLY A 100 3.67 -9.42 0.99
C GLY A 100 3.67 -8.74 2.36
N ASP A 101 4.58 -9.17 3.22
CA ASP A 101 4.70 -8.67 4.60
C ASP A 101 5.07 -7.17 4.61
N LEU A 102 6.03 -6.79 3.74
CA LEU A 102 6.42 -5.38 3.60
C LEU A 102 5.28 -4.50 3.10
N ARG A 103 4.50 -5.00 2.11
CA ARG A 103 3.31 -4.28 1.63
C ARG A 103 2.28 -4.11 2.74
N ASP A 104 1.99 -5.17 3.47
CA ASP A 104 0.97 -5.17 4.52
C ASP A 104 1.39 -4.30 5.71
N PHE A 105 2.67 -4.27 6.03
CA PHE A 105 3.24 -3.35 7.01
C PHE A 105 3.04 -1.88 6.59
N LEU A 106 3.43 -1.52 5.35
CA LEU A 106 3.24 -0.16 4.83
C LEU A 106 1.74 0.22 4.77
N ALA A 107 0.87 -0.72 4.39
CA ALA A 107 -0.57 -0.48 4.34
C ALA A 107 -1.15 -0.26 5.75
N SER A 108 -0.70 -1.03 6.74
CA SER A 108 -1.11 -0.86 8.13
C SER A 108 -0.64 0.48 8.71
N LEU A 109 0.60 0.89 8.41
CA LEU A 109 1.11 2.20 8.80
C LEU A 109 0.30 3.33 8.15
N ALA A 110 0.04 3.24 6.85
CA ALA A 110 -0.73 4.24 6.12
C ALA A 110 -2.16 4.36 6.68
N SER A 111 -2.84 3.23 6.93
CA SER A 111 -4.17 3.23 7.57
C SER A 111 -4.12 3.90 8.94
N TYR A 112 -3.15 3.52 9.78
CA TYR A 112 -3.01 4.05 11.13
C TYR A 112 -2.77 5.57 11.13
N VAL A 113 -1.91 6.06 10.24
CA VAL A 113 -1.61 7.49 10.10
C VAL A 113 -2.85 8.26 9.65
N LEU A 114 -3.61 7.74 8.68
CA LEU A 114 -4.80 8.41 8.16
C LEU A 114 -5.98 8.35 9.12
N GLU A 115 -6.22 7.23 9.79
CA GLU A 115 -7.33 7.05 10.74
C GLU A 115 -7.18 7.93 11.97
N ASN A 116 -5.95 8.12 12.43
CA ASN A 116 -5.65 8.91 13.63
C ASN A 116 -5.20 10.35 13.33
N ASP A 117 -5.22 10.76 12.06
CA ASP A 117 -4.74 12.07 11.59
C ASP A 117 -3.34 12.42 12.11
N MET A 118 -2.45 11.43 12.14
CA MET A 118 -1.12 11.59 12.74
C MET A 118 -0.17 12.36 11.82
N GLU A 119 0.70 13.16 12.44
CA GLU A 119 1.88 13.75 11.79
C GLU A 119 3.12 13.06 12.33
N LEU A 120 3.85 12.37 11.46
CA LEU A 120 5.07 11.66 11.83
C LEU A 120 6.30 12.56 11.65
N HIS A 121 7.20 12.56 12.62
CA HIS A 121 8.41 13.37 12.54
C HIS A 121 9.70 12.54 12.68
N ALA A 122 10.75 12.98 12.03
CA ALA A 122 12.07 12.38 12.17
C ALA A 122 12.53 12.42 13.65
N GLY A 123 13.05 11.30 14.13
CA GLY A 123 13.47 11.12 15.52
C GLY A 123 12.39 10.52 16.43
N GLU A 124 11.17 10.38 15.96
CA GLU A 124 10.10 9.65 16.62
C GLU A 124 10.18 8.15 16.31
N THR A 125 9.30 7.39 16.96
CA THR A 125 9.08 5.97 16.66
C THR A 125 7.60 5.74 16.42
N ILE A 126 7.28 4.78 15.55
CA ILE A 126 5.93 4.29 15.30
C ILE A 126 5.89 2.79 15.50
N GLY A 127 4.76 2.24 15.94
CA GLY A 127 4.58 0.79 16.11
C GLY A 127 3.14 0.47 16.52
N PHE A 128 2.80 -0.81 16.44
CA PHE A 128 1.44 -1.32 16.71
C PHE A 128 1.27 -1.89 18.12
N ALA A 129 2.38 -2.06 18.87
CA ALA A 129 2.39 -2.55 20.24
C ALA A 129 3.44 -1.79 21.06
N GLU A 130 3.41 -1.95 22.38
CA GLU A 130 4.32 -1.25 23.30
C GLU A 130 5.79 -1.64 23.09
N ASP A 131 6.02 -2.89 22.67
CA ASP A 131 7.31 -3.49 22.35
C ASP A 131 7.65 -3.46 20.85
N ASP A 132 6.77 -2.95 20.01
CA ASP A 132 6.97 -2.81 18.58
C ASP A 132 7.22 -1.34 18.23
N LYS A 133 8.49 -0.96 18.04
CA LYS A 133 8.90 0.43 17.79
C LYS A 133 9.86 0.53 16.62
N HIS A 134 9.39 1.13 15.56
CA HIS A 134 10.14 1.40 14.34
C HIS A 134 10.64 2.84 14.34
N ALA A 135 11.94 3.04 14.12
CA ALA A 135 12.53 4.37 14.07
C ALA A 135 12.09 5.11 12.79
N ILE A 136 11.86 6.42 12.94
CA ILE A 136 11.54 7.32 11.85
C ILE A 136 12.71 8.25 11.58
N THR A 137 13.20 8.27 10.35
CA THR A 137 14.16 9.28 9.86
C THR A 137 13.58 9.98 8.62
N ARG A 138 14.20 11.07 8.18
CA ARG A 138 13.76 11.82 7.00
C ARG A 138 14.92 12.10 6.09
N SER A 139 14.79 11.75 4.81
CA SER A 139 15.81 11.99 3.80
C SER A 139 15.18 12.08 2.41
N PRO A 140 15.93 12.46 1.36
CA PRO A 140 15.46 12.40 -0.02
C PRO A 140 14.89 11.04 -0.39
N GLY A 141 13.89 11.02 -1.29
CA GLY A 141 13.29 9.80 -1.83
C GLY A 141 14.31 8.87 -2.47
N VAL A 142 14.06 7.56 -2.38
CA VAL A 142 14.86 6.52 -3.03
C VAL A 142 14.01 5.79 -4.08
N GLY A 143 12.83 5.33 -3.72
CA GLY A 143 11.81 4.81 -4.64
C GLY A 143 10.95 5.92 -5.27
N LEU A 144 11.02 7.11 -4.72
CA LEU A 144 10.37 8.34 -5.17
C LEU A 144 11.43 9.34 -5.66
N PRO A 145 11.04 10.42 -6.38
CA PRO A 145 11.99 11.42 -6.85
C PRO A 145 12.87 12.00 -5.73
N GLU A 146 14.16 12.18 -6.00
CA GLU A 146 15.16 12.66 -5.02
C GLU A 146 14.87 14.07 -4.47
N ASP A 147 14.10 14.87 -5.16
CA ASP A 147 13.66 16.20 -4.72
C ASP A 147 12.50 16.14 -3.74
N GLN A 148 11.85 14.98 -3.59
CA GLN A 148 10.82 14.71 -2.59
C GLN A 148 11.45 14.16 -1.32
N MET A 149 11.21 14.82 -0.19
CA MET A 149 11.59 14.29 1.13
C MET A 149 10.57 13.26 1.60
N THR A 150 11.04 12.11 2.08
CA THR A 150 10.22 11.02 2.56
C THR A 150 10.62 10.60 3.96
N LEU A 151 9.72 9.96 4.68
CA LEU A 151 9.99 9.32 5.97
C LEU A 151 10.52 7.91 5.73
N LYS A 152 11.68 7.61 6.30
CA LYS A 152 12.24 6.27 6.31
C LYS A 152 11.85 5.59 7.60
N ILE A 153 11.11 4.51 7.49
CA ILE A 153 10.66 3.69 8.63
C ILE A 153 11.57 2.47 8.72
N SER A 154 12.17 2.21 9.88
CA SER A 154 12.96 1.00 10.06
C SER A 154 12.05 -0.24 10.01
N TRP A 155 12.52 -1.31 9.35
CA TRP A 155 11.81 -2.59 9.40
C TRP A 155 11.99 -3.26 10.75
N GLU A 156 13.19 -3.21 11.29
CA GLU A 156 13.49 -3.78 12.59
C GLU A 156 12.88 -2.94 13.72
N SER A 157 12.21 -3.59 14.65
CA SER A 157 11.73 -2.95 15.87
C SER A 157 12.89 -2.65 16.82
N LEU A 158 12.92 -1.45 17.38
CA LEU A 158 13.92 -1.04 18.38
C LEU A 158 13.72 -1.71 19.74
N ALA A 159 12.60 -2.36 19.99
CA ALA A 159 12.29 -3.03 21.26
C ALA A 159 12.96 -4.40 21.41
N GLY A 160 13.53 -4.95 20.34
CA GLY A 160 14.38 -6.14 20.36
C GLY A 160 15.82 -5.81 20.72
N GLY A 161 16.11 -5.42 21.97
CA GLY A 161 17.47 -5.50 22.51
C GLY A 161 17.94 -6.95 22.55
N PRO A 162 19.27 -7.23 22.55
CA PRO A 162 19.81 -8.58 22.53
C PRO A 162 19.63 -9.27 23.87
N ASP A 163 18.54 -9.93 23.99
CA ASP A 163 18.25 -10.99 24.94
C ASP A 163 17.11 -11.77 24.29
N ASP A 164 17.35 -12.94 23.73
CA ASP A 164 17.61 -14.00 24.51
C ASP A 164 17.44 -15.40 23.98
N ASP A 165 18.13 -16.29 24.57
CA ASP A 165 17.83 -17.70 24.88
C ASP A 165 16.53 -18.30 24.31
N ARG A 166 16.48 -18.55 23.01
CA ARG A 166 15.60 -19.59 22.51
C ARG A 166 16.19 -20.93 22.89
N GLU A 167 15.78 -21.42 24.08
CA GLU A 167 15.89 -22.82 24.42
C GLU A 167 15.25 -23.66 23.32
N ASP A 168 16.08 -24.46 22.67
CA ASP A 168 15.65 -25.54 21.79
C ASP A 168 14.77 -26.53 22.55
N GLY A 169 13.46 -26.42 22.41
CA GLY A 169 12.50 -27.44 22.82
C GLY A 169 12.13 -28.31 21.62
N PRO A 170 12.12 -29.63 21.76
CA PRO A 170 11.97 -30.54 20.64
C PRO A 170 10.53 -30.74 20.23
N ASP A 171 10.36 -30.87 18.92
CA ASP A 171 9.27 -31.58 18.21
C ASP A 171 7.81 -31.23 18.55
N GLY A 172 7.23 -30.34 17.76
CA GLY A 172 5.78 -30.19 17.60
C GLY A 172 5.42 -30.22 16.11
N GLU A 173 4.66 -31.23 15.74
CA GLU A 173 4.18 -31.51 14.38
C GLU A 173 3.52 -30.29 13.73
N ALA A 174 3.87 -30.03 12.47
CA ALA A 174 3.25 -29.03 11.61
C ALA A 174 1.75 -29.31 11.41
N PRO A 175 0.87 -28.30 11.55
CA PRO A 175 -0.49 -28.44 11.04
C PRO A 175 -0.48 -28.41 9.51
N GLN A 176 -1.23 -29.34 8.95
CA GLN A 176 -1.40 -29.52 7.51
C GLN A 176 -2.16 -28.35 6.90
N ASP A 177 -1.70 -27.97 5.71
CA ASP A 177 -2.19 -26.97 4.78
C ASP A 177 -3.72 -26.90 4.68
N GLU A 178 -4.31 -25.79 5.11
CA GLU A 178 -5.54 -25.29 4.51
C GLU A 178 -5.14 -24.34 3.39
N GLU A 179 -5.49 -24.73 2.18
CA GLU A 179 -5.29 -24.05 0.91
C GLU A 179 -5.90 -22.65 0.96
N SER A 180 -5.08 -21.65 1.32
CA SER A 180 -5.38 -20.24 1.11
C SER A 180 -5.29 -19.99 -0.40
N SER A 181 -6.42 -19.71 -1.03
CA SER A 181 -6.51 -19.35 -2.44
C SER A 181 -5.84 -18.00 -2.68
N VAL A 182 -4.54 -18.05 -2.97
CA VAL A 182 -3.81 -16.92 -3.53
C VAL A 182 -4.40 -16.64 -4.91
N PRO A 183 -4.73 -15.38 -5.28
CA PRO A 183 -5.14 -15.06 -6.64
C PRO A 183 -4.05 -15.49 -7.61
N GLU A 184 -4.42 -16.21 -8.66
CA GLU A 184 -3.49 -16.68 -9.69
C GLU A 184 -2.66 -15.51 -10.23
N VAL A 185 -1.35 -15.65 -10.13
CA VAL A 185 -0.38 -14.79 -10.79
C VAL A 185 -0.62 -14.91 -12.28
N TYR A 186 -0.93 -13.80 -12.96
CA TYR A 186 -1.11 -13.76 -14.40
C TYR A 186 0.08 -14.41 -15.11
N THR A 187 -0.20 -15.32 -16.04
CA THR A 187 0.82 -15.95 -16.86
C THR A 187 1.46 -14.93 -17.80
N GLU A 188 2.68 -15.19 -18.27
CA GLU A 188 3.35 -14.31 -19.25
C GLU A 188 2.51 -14.10 -20.52
N GLU A 189 1.67 -15.08 -20.89
CA GLU A 189 0.75 -15.01 -22.03
C GLU A 189 -0.41 -14.04 -21.78
N GLU A 190 -0.93 -13.98 -20.56
CA GLU A 190 -1.99 -13.02 -20.17
C GLU A 190 -1.45 -11.59 -20.06
N LEU A 191 -0.23 -11.41 -19.57
CA LEU A 191 0.45 -10.10 -19.55
C LEU A 191 0.75 -9.61 -20.96
N ALA A 192 1.20 -10.47 -21.87
CA ALA A 192 1.42 -10.13 -23.28
C ALA A 192 0.12 -9.77 -24.02
N ALA A 193 -0.99 -10.40 -23.67
CA ALA A 193 -2.31 -10.08 -24.22
C ALA A 193 -2.80 -8.70 -23.74
N VAL A 194 -2.52 -8.33 -22.48
CA VAL A 194 -2.83 -7.01 -21.93
C VAL A 194 -1.96 -5.92 -22.58
N GLU A 195 -0.65 -6.16 -22.74
CA GLU A 195 0.24 -5.22 -23.44
C GLU A 195 -0.17 -5.01 -24.90
N GLY A 196 -0.56 -6.07 -25.61
CA GLY A 196 -1.06 -6.00 -26.98
C GLY A 196 -2.34 -5.16 -27.10
N HIS A 197 -3.25 -5.25 -26.14
CA HIS A 197 -4.46 -4.43 -26.08
C HIS A 197 -4.16 -2.95 -25.79
N ILE A 198 -3.22 -2.69 -24.88
CA ILE A 198 -2.80 -1.31 -24.54
C ILE A 198 -2.16 -0.64 -25.76
N GLN A 199 -1.26 -1.29 -26.47
CA GLN A 199 -0.64 -0.74 -27.68
C GLN A 199 -1.63 -0.52 -28.81
N GLN A 200 -2.63 -1.37 -28.96
CA GLN A 200 -3.67 -1.22 -29.97
C GLN A 200 -4.62 -0.03 -29.68
N TYR A 201 -4.80 0.32 -28.41
CA TYR A 201 -5.63 1.46 -27.99
C TYR A 201 -4.90 2.79 -28.12
N PHE A 202 -3.64 2.85 -27.71
CA PHE A 202 -2.85 4.08 -27.75
C PHE A 202 -2.24 4.38 -29.13
N GLY A 203 -1.99 3.37 -29.96
CA GLY A 203 -1.52 3.54 -31.34
C GLY A 203 -2.53 4.15 -32.31
N LYS A 204 -3.78 4.37 -31.89
CA LYS A 204 -4.83 5.03 -32.70
C LYS A 204 -4.92 6.54 -32.49
N PHE A 205 -4.15 7.11 -31.56
CA PHE A 205 -4.18 8.53 -31.20
C PHE A 205 -2.83 9.25 -31.40
N GLY A 206 -1.91 8.63 -32.15
CA GLY A 206 -0.64 9.20 -32.59
C GLY A 206 -0.68 9.62 -34.07
#